data_afc34a951bee32edf9954e22b107d5a1
#
_entry.id   afc34a951bee32edf9954e22b107d5a1
#
_cell.length_a   1.000
_cell.length_b   1.000
_cell.length_c   1.000
_cell.angle_alpha   90.00
_cell.angle_beta   90.00
_cell.angle_gamma   90.00
#
_symmetry.space_group_name_H-M   'P 1'
#
loop_
_entity.id
_entity.type
_entity.pdbx_description
1 polymer ?
#
loop_
_entity_poly.entity_id
_entity_poly.type
_entity_poly.pdbx_seq_one_letter_code
_entity_poly.pdbx_strand_id
1 'polypeptide(L)'
;MSLAPFHLAFPVNDLAQARTFYGGLLGCAEGRSDAQWIDFNFFGHQIVAYLAPEATGNSGTSGVDGDAVPVRHFGLVLPLNEWEALRDRLVKAGTKFIIEPQVRFVGELGEQSCLFFLDPSGNALEFKAFKDPTKLFAR
;
A
#
# COMPACT_ATOMS: atom_id res chain seq x y z
N MET A 1 7.42 -6.74 -23.09
CA MET A 1 7.47 -5.29 -22.78
C MET A 1 7.30 -5.10 -21.28
N SER A 2 8.25 -4.45 -20.64
CA SER A 2 8.13 -4.15 -19.21
C SER A 2 7.27 -2.90 -19.00
N LEU A 3 6.62 -2.84 -17.83
CA LEU A 3 5.88 -1.64 -17.44
C LEU A 3 6.87 -0.54 -17.05
N ALA A 4 6.53 0.69 -17.35
CA ALA A 4 7.27 1.85 -16.86
C ALA A 4 7.05 1.96 -15.35
N PRO A 5 8.09 2.28 -14.56
CA PRO A 5 7.90 2.50 -13.14
C PRO A 5 6.94 3.65 -12.86
N PHE A 6 5.97 3.40 -12.02
CA PHE A 6 5.05 4.43 -11.53
C PHE A 6 5.81 5.30 -10.50
N HIS A 7 5.48 6.58 -10.46
CA HIS A 7 6.05 7.52 -9.50
C HIS A 7 4.95 8.15 -8.66
N LEU A 8 5.12 8.15 -7.33
CA LEU A 8 4.19 8.74 -6.38
C LEU A 8 4.96 9.50 -5.31
N ALA A 9 4.57 10.74 -5.04
CA ALA A 9 5.09 11.52 -3.91
C ALA A 9 3.99 11.69 -2.87
N PHE A 10 4.33 11.54 -1.59
CA PHE A 10 3.36 11.64 -0.51
C PHE A 10 4.00 12.26 0.74
N PRO A 11 3.18 12.88 1.62
CA PRO A 11 3.71 13.53 2.81
C PRO A 11 3.90 12.55 3.96
N VAL A 12 4.94 12.78 4.77
CA VAL A 12 5.14 12.05 6.03
C VAL A 12 5.48 13.04 7.15
N ASN A 13 5.22 12.62 8.38
CA ASN A 13 5.51 13.40 9.59
C ASN A 13 6.98 13.31 10.02
N ASP A 14 7.64 12.22 9.68
CA ASP A 14 8.96 11.88 10.20
C ASP A 14 9.67 10.93 9.25
N LEU A 15 10.85 11.32 8.78
CA LEU A 15 11.60 10.50 7.82
C LEU A 15 12.16 9.22 8.45
N ALA A 16 12.53 9.24 9.72
CA ALA A 16 13.03 8.04 10.40
C ALA A 16 11.93 6.99 10.53
N GLN A 17 10.71 7.41 10.86
CA GLN A 17 9.55 6.51 10.89
C GLN A 17 9.24 5.95 9.50
N ALA A 18 9.35 6.77 8.46
CA ALA A 18 9.14 6.32 7.09
C ALA A 18 10.18 5.25 6.70
N ARG A 19 11.45 5.41 7.09
CA ARG A 19 12.47 4.40 6.85
C ARG A 19 12.15 3.08 7.53
N THR A 20 11.73 3.14 8.78
CA THR A 20 11.38 1.92 9.53
C THR A 20 10.18 1.21 8.90
N PHE A 21 9.20 1.97 8.44
CA PHE A 21 7.98 1.41 7.86
C PHE A 21 8.21 0.88 6.44
N TYR A 22 8.63 1.75 5.52
CA TYR A 22 8.80 1.34 4.11
C TYR A 22 10.03 0.47 3.90
N GLY A 23 11.15 0.83 4.52
CA GLY A 23 12.38 0.07 4.40
C GLY A 23 12.41 -1.18 5.27
N GLY A 24 11.94 -1.07 6.50
CA GLY A 24 11.96 -2.17 7.46
C GLY A 24 10.79 -3.13 7.30
N LEU A 25 9.57 -2.66 7.54
CA LEU A 25 8.38 -3.52 7.51
C LEU A 25 8.04 -4.01 6.10
N LEU A 26 8.02 -3.11 5.12
CA LEU A 26 7.68 -3.46 3.75
C LEU A 26 8.87 -3.96 2.94
N GLY A 27 10.10 -3.80 3.43
CA GLY A 27 11.30 -4.30 2.78
C GLY A 27 11.71 -3.57 1.51
N CYS A 28 11.30 -2.31 1.35
CA CYS A 28 11.64 -1.51 0.18
C CYS A 28 13.08 -0.97 0.30
N ALA A 29 13.90 -1.20 -0.72
CA ALA A 29 15.24 -0.64 -0.75
C ALA A 29 15.15 0.89 -0.83
N GLU A 30 16.02 1.57 -0.09
CA GLU A 30 16.10 3.02 -0.11
C GLU A 30 16.95 3.46 -1.30
N GLY A 31 16.50 4.49 -2.00
CA GLY A 31 17.27 5.13 -3.06
C GLY A 31 17.99 6.36 -2.52
N ARG A 32 17.83 7.51 -3.21
CA ARG A 32 18.43 8.76 -2.77
C ARG A 32 17.58 9.38 -1.66
N SER A 33 18.21 10.24 -0.88
CA SER A 33 17.52 11.00 0.17
C SER A 33 18.27 12.28 0.51
N ASP A 34 17.59 13.21 1.17
CA ASP A 34 18.22 14.34 1.84
C ASP A 34 17.45 14.61 3.15
N ALA A 35 17.61 15.81 3.68
CA ALA A 35 16.95 16.17 4.94
C ALA A 35 15.43 16.32 4.81
N GLN A 36 14.88 16.35 3.61
CA GLN A 36 13.46 16.64 3.37
C GLN A 36 12.71 15.50 2.70
N TRP A 37 13.40 14.51 2.13
CA TRP A 37 12.71 13.43 1.40
C TRP A 37 13.55 12.17 1.32
N ILE A 38 12.87 11.04 1.01
CA ILE A 38 13.48 9.73 0.81
C ILE A 38 12.80 9.04 -0.37
N ASP A 39 13.61 8.55 -1.33
CA ASP A 39 13.12 7.65 -2.38
C ASP A 39 13.12 6.22 -1.88
N PHE A 40 12.07 5.45 -2.23
CA PHE A 40 12.03 4.01 -1.99
C PHE A 40 11.74 3.27 -3.29
N ASN A 41 12.37 2.14 -3.46
CA ASN A 41 12.03 1.18 -4.51
C ASN A 41 10.82 0.35 -3.99
N PHE A 42 9.63 0.75 -4.41
CA PHE A 42 8.38 0.14 -3.99
C PHE A 42 7.99 -0.93 -5.01
N PHE A 43 8.54 -2.13 -4.85
CA PHE A 43 8.30 -3.27 -5.74
C PHE A 43 8.58 -2.92 -7.22
N GLY A 44 9.64 -2.16 -7.48
CA GLY A 44 10.02 -1.74 -8.82
C GLY A 44 9.48 -0.37 -9.22
N HIS A 45 8.61 0.23 -8.42
CA HIS A 45 8.11 1.59 -8.65
C HIS A 45 8.81 2.59 -7.73
N GLN A 46 8.80 3.85 -8.10
CA GLN A 46 9.40 4.89 -7.27
C GLN A 46 8.34 5.59 -6.43
N ILE A 47 8.46 5.49 -5.11
CA ILE A 47 7.68 6.33 -4.21
C ILE A 47 8.62 7.25 -3.43
N VAL A 48 8.16 8.46 -3.12
CA VAL A 48 8.97 9.46 -2.44
C VAL A 48 8.22 9.96 -1.21
N ALA A 49 8.79 9.74 -0.03
CA ALA A 49 8.26 10.28 1.20
C ALA A 49 8.85 11.67 1.43
N TYR A 50 8.01 12.70 1.45
CA TYR A 50 8.43 14.07 1.70
C TYR A 50 8.07 14.48 3.13
N LEU A 51 9.03 15.09 3.82
CA LEU A 51 8.78 15.65 5.15
C LEU A 51 7.86 16.86 5.03
N ALA A 52 6.59 16.66 5.26
CA ALA A 52 5.56 17.69 5.15
C ALA A 52 4.44 17.41 6.17
N PRO A 53 4.70 17.59 7.49
CA PRO A 53 3.72 17.27 8.52
C PRO A 53 2.39 17.98 8.34
N GLU A 54 2.39 19.19 7.82
CA GLU A 54 1.18 19.98 7.59
C GLU A 54 0.26 19.39 6.51
N ALA A 55 0.79 18.52 5.66
CA ALA A 55 0.03 17.89 4.58
C ALA A 55 -0.42 16.45 4.93
N THR A 56 -0.04 15.94 6.09
CA THR A 56 -0.43 14.60 6.53
C THR A 56 -1.81 14.64 7.19
N GLY A 57 -2.44 13.49 7.30
CA GLY A 57 -3.73 13.36 7.97
C GLY A 57 -4.64 12.40 7.21
N ASN A 58 -5.82 12.17 7.79
CA ASN A 58 -6.80 11.26 7.21
C ASN A 58 -7.45 11.86 5.97
N SER A 59 -7.59 11.04 4.94
CA SER A 59 -8.45 11.35 3.79
C SER A 59 -9.88 10.91 4.09
N GLY A 60 -10.82 11.30 3.22
CA GLY A 60 -12.20 10.81 3.31
C GLY A 60 -12.29 9.32 3.00
N THR A 61 -13.51 8.80 3.08
CA THR A 61 -13.78 7.38 2.76
C THR A 61 -14.90 7.27 1.73
N SER A 62 -14.96 6.13 1.06
CA SER A 62 -16.04 5.77 0.14
C SER A 62 -16.50 4.35 0.44
N GLY A 63 -17.80 4.08 0.29
CA GLY A 63 -18.34 2.75 0.54
C GLY A 63 -18.03 1.79 -0.60
N VAL A 64 -17.38 0.66 -0.29
CA VAL A 64 -17.10 -0.40 -1.27
C VAL A 64 -17.33 -1.75 -0.59
N ASP A 65 -18.23 -2.54 -1.13
CA ASP A 65 -18.54 -3.90 -0.66
C ASP A 65 -18.70 -3.96 0.87
N GLY A 66 -19.41 -2.96 1.42
CA GLY A 66 -19.72 -2.89 2.86
C GLY A 66 -18.67 -2.21 3.73
N ASP A 67 -17.52 -1.86 3.20
CA ASP A 67 -16.43 -1.21 3.95
C ASP A 67 -16.31 0.28 3.64
N ALA A 68 -15.89 1.05 4.64
CA ALA A 68 -15.50 2.46 4.47
C ALA A 68 -14.04 2.49 4.00
N VAL A 69 -13.84 2.61 2.70
CA VAL A 69 -12.52 2.57 2.08
C VAL A 69 -11.89 3.95 2.08
N PRO A 70 -10.65 4.09 2.59
CA PRO A 70 -9.96 5.39 2.53
C PRO A 70 -9.78 5.89 1.10
N VAL A 71 -10.06 7.16 0.89
CA VAL A 71 -9.76 7.85 -0.35
C VAL A 71 -9.01 9.12 0.04
N ARG A 72 -7.77 9.18 -0.24
CA ARG A 72 -6.82 8.45 -1.08
C ARG A 72 -6.24 7.20 -0.41
N HIS A 73 -5.81 6.26 -1.25
CA HIS A 73 -4.95 5.16 -0.84
C HIS A 73 -4.10 4.73 -2.04
N PHE A 74 -3.04 4.00 -1.77
CA PHE A 74 -2.17 3.44 -2.82
C PHE A 74 -1.63 2.08 -2.39
N GLY A 75 -1.12 1.35 -3.34
CA GLY A 75 -0.53 0.03 -3.09
C GLY A 75 -0.31 -0.71 -4.39
N LEU A 76 -0.35 -2.02 -4.31
CA LEU A 76 -0.06 -2.88 -5.45
C LEU A 76 -1.06 -4.00 -5.59
N VAL A 77 -1.20 -4.45 -6.83
CA VAL A 77 -1.86 -5.72 -7.16
C VAL A 77 -0.75 -6.75 -7.30
N LEU A 78 -0.64 -7.64 -6.32
CA LEU A 78 0.40 -8.64 -6.24
C LEU A 78 -0.09 -9.99 -6.76
N PRO A 79 0.82 -10.87 -7.21
CA PRO A 79 0.49 -12.29 -7.33
C PRO A 79 0.02 -12.81 -5.97
N LEU A 80 -0.92 -13.75 -5.96
CA LEU A 80 -1.55 -14.22 -4.72
C LEU A 80 -0.54 -14.71 -3.69
N ASN A 81 0.48 -15.49 -4.12
CA ASN A 81 1.50 -16.00 -3.21
C ASN A 81 2.33 -14.88 -2.56
N GLU A 82 2.61 -13.80 -3.28
CA GLU A 82 3.33 -12.64 -2.73
C GLU A 82 2.44 -11.85 -1.79
N TRP A 83 1.14 -11.73 -2.11
CA TRP A 83 0.17 -11.08 -1.23
C TRP A 83 0.05 -11.85 0.09
N GLU A 84 -0.03 -13.16 0.04
CA GLU A 84 -0.11 -14.01 1.23
C GLU A 84 1.15 -13.86 2.10
N ALA A 85 2.32 -13.83 1.49
CA ALA A 85 3.58 -13.64 2.22
C ALA A 85 3.62 -12.27 2.90
N LEU A 86 3.17 -11.22 2.22
CA LEU A 86 3.08 -9.87 2.79
C LEU A 86 2.06 -9.83 3.94
N ARG A 87 0.89 -10.41 3.74
CA ARG A 87 -0.14 -10.53 4.79
C ARG A 87 0.45 -11.16 6.05
N ASP A 88 1.14 -12.28 5.91
CA ASP A 88 1.72 -13.00 7.04
C ASP A 88 2.78 -12.16 7.75
N ARG A 89 3.60 -11.43 7.00
CA ARG A 89 4.60 -10.52 7.57
C ARG A 89 3.92 -9.40 8.37
N LEU A 90 2.86 -8.80 7.84
CA LEU A 90 2.14 -7.72 8.49
C LEU A 90 1.45 -8.21 9.76
N VAL A 91 0.81 -9.38 9.72
CA VAL A 91 0.18 -9.99 10.90
C VAL A 91 1.22 -10.27 11.97
N LYS A 92 2.36 -10.84 11.60
CA LYS A 92 3.45 -11.15 12.53
C LYS A 92 4.02 -9.88 13.18
N ALA A 93 4.05 -8.78 12.45
CA ALA A 93 4.54 -7.49 12.96
C ALA A 93 3.52 -6.78 13.85
N GLY A 94 2.32 -7.32 14.03
CA GLY A 94 1.27 -6.70 14.84
C GLY A 94 0.59 -5.53 14.17
N THR A 95 0.56 -5.49 12.84
CA THR A 95 -0.06 -4.40 12.07
C THR A 95 -1.53 -4.26 12.45
N LYS A 96 -1.97 -3.00 12.66
CA LYS A 96 -3.38 -2.69 12.86
C LYS A 96 -3.99 -2.40 11.49
N PHE A 97 -4.83 -3.30 11.02
CA PHE A 97 -5.51 -3.12 9.73
C PHE A 97 -6.70 -2.20 9.88
N ILE A 98 -6.90 -1.29 8.91
CA ILE A 98 -8.15 -0.54 8.78
C ILE A 98 -9.21 -1.46 8.22
N ILE A 99 -8.83 -2.31 7.27
CA ILE A 99 -9.66 -3.37 6.73
C ILE A 99 -8.83 -4.64 6.79
N GLU A 100 -9.30 -5.61 7.58
CA GLU A 100 -8.62 -6.87 7.79
C GLU A 100 -8.44 -7.63 6.46
N PRO A 101 -7.40 -8.47 6.34
CA PRO A 101 -7.25 -9.32 5.17
C PRO A 101 -8.53 -10.09 4.89
N GLN A 102 -9.06 -9.96 3.68
CA GLN A 102 -10.34 -10.58 3.28
C GLN A 102 -10.42 -10.78 1.78
N VAL A 103 -11.47 -11.47 1.34
CA VAL A 103 -11.78 -11.66 -0.07
C VAL A 103 -13.01 -10.82 -0.41
N ARG A 104 -12.92 -10.02 -1.48
CA ARG A 104 -14.03 -9.21 -1.99
C ARG A 104 -14.59 -9.81 -3.28
N PHE A 105 -15.85 -9.49 -3.56
CA PHE A 105 -16.52 -9.88 -4.81
C PHE A 105 -16.47 -11.38 -5.07
N VAL A 106 -16.68 -12.16 -3.99
CA VAL A 106 -16.64 -13.62 -4.03
C VAL A 106 -17.60 -14.17 -5.09
N GLY A 107 -17.08 -15.04 -5.96
CA GLY A 107 -17.86 -15.66 -7.04
C GLY A 107 -18.02 -14.79 -8.30
N GLU A 108 -17.51 -13.55 -8.28
CA GLU A 108 -17.59 -12.64 -9.42
C GLU A 108 -16.25 -12.59 -10.19
N LEU A 109 -16.24 -11.98 -11.38
CA LEU A 109 -15.03 -11.85 -12.19
C LEU A 109 -13.91 -11.12 -11.46
N GLY A 110 -14.28 -10.15 -10.63
CA GLY A 110 -13.34 -9.33 -9.88
C GLY A 110 -12.97 -9.88 -8.51
N GLU A 111 -13.23 -11.16 -8.23
CA GLU A 111 -12.88 -11.74 -6.92
C GLU A 111 -11.41 -11.49 -6.62
N GLN A 112 -11.14 -10.88 -5.48
CA GLN A 112 -9.80 -10.46 -5.08
C GLN A 112 -9.63 -10.51 -3.57
N SER A 113 -8.41 -10.83 -3.13
CA SER A 113 -7.99 -10.67 -1.75
C SER A 113 -7.51 -9.24 -1.54
N CYS A 114 -7.79 -8.65 -0.41
CA CYS A 114 -7.34 -7.30 -0.10
C CYS A 114 -7.07 -7.11 1.38
N LEU A 115 -6.29 -6.08 1.69
CA LEU A 115 -6.05 -5.60 3.05
C LEU A 115 -5.68 -4.13 3.00
N PHE A 116 -6.00 -3.39 4.06
CA PHE A 116 -5.69 -1.97 4.18
C PHE A 116 -5.05 -1.67 5.54
N PHE A 117 -4.04 -0.83 5.52
CA PHE A 117 -3.43 -0.33 6.76
C PHE A 117 -2.84 1.05 6.55
N LEU A 118 -2.54 1.74 7.63
CA LEU A 118 -1.94 3.08 7.58
C LEU A 118 -0.45 3.01 7.82
N ASP A 119 0.30 3.91 7.15
CA ASP A 119 1.67 4.17 7.57
C ASP A 119 1.65 5.06 8.83
N PRO A 120 2.81 5.32 9.47
CA PRO A 120 2.85 6.14 10.70
C PRO A 120 2.36 7.58 10.52
N SER A 121 2.26 8.06 9.30
CA SER A 121 1.82 9.43 9.00
C SER A 121 0.36 9.52 8.56
N GLY A 122 -0.36 8.39 8.58
CA GLY A 122 -1.77 8.33 8.20
C GLY A 122 -2.03 8.10 6.71
N ASN A 123 -0.99 7.84 5.92
CA ASN A 123 -1.20 7.45 4.53
C ASN A 123 -1.76 6.03 4.47
N ALA A 124 -2.83 5.85 3.71
CA ALA A 124 -3.50 4.56 3.60
C ALA A 124 -2.92 3.74 2.44
N LEU A 125 -2.63 2.47 2.72
CA LEU A 125 -2.14 1.53 1.72
C LEU A 125 -3.13 0.38 1.57
N GLU A 126 -3.29 -0.08 0.32
CA GLU A 126 -4.01 -1.30 0.00
C GLU A 126 -3.09 -2.22 -0.79
N PHE A 127 -3.05 -3.48 -0.40
CA PHE A 127 -2.43 -4.53 -1.22
C PHE A 127 -3.50 -5.55 -1.55
N LYS A 128 -3.58 -5.91 -2.82
CA LYS A 128 -4.60 -6.85 -3.27
C LYS A 128 -4.03 -7.85 -4.27
N ALA A 129 -4.74 -8.96 -4.43
CA ALA A 129 -4.40 -9.99 -5.39
C ALA A 129 -5.70 -10.54 -5.98
N PHE A 130 -5.80 -10.58 -7.29
CA PHE A 130 -6.96 -11.16 -7.96
C PHE A 130 -6.87 -12.68 -7.94
N LYS A 131 -8.01 -13.34 -7.76
CA LYS A 131 -8.09 -14.79 -7.89
C LYS A 131 -7.60 -15.23 -9.27
N ASP A 132 -7.99 -14.49 -10.31
CA ASP A 132 -7.50 -14.64 -11.67
C ASP A 132 -6.84 -13.35 -12.09
N PRO A 133 -5.49 -13.29 -12.17
CA PRO A 133 -4.77 -12.05 -12.51
C PRO A 133 -5.17 -11.44 -13.84
N THR A 134 -5.70 -12.22 -14.77
CA THR A 134 -6.14 -11.72 -16.09
C THR A 134 -7.43 -10.88 -15.98
N LYS A 135 -8.08 -10.88 -14.83
CA LYS A 135 -9.35 -10.17 -14.59
C LYS A 135 -9.20 -8.79 -13.97
N LEU A 136 -7.98 -8.28 -13.83
CA LEU A 136 -7.75 -6.97 -13.22
C LEU A 136 -8.62 -5.87 -13.85
N PHE A 137 -8.81 -5.90 -15.16
CA PHE A 137 -9.60 -4.93 -15.90
C PHE A 137 -10.88 -5.53 -16.49
N ALA A 138 -11.33 -6.68 -16.01
CA ALA A 138 -12.54 -7.31 -16.51
C ALA A 138 -13.78 -6.47 -16.14
N ARG A 139 -14.80 -6.48 -17.02
CA ARG A 139 -16.07 -5.77 -16.83
C ARG A 139 -17.23 -6.75 -16.63
#